data_2e2c8e84f741b25501b68d5f922e1674
#
_entry.id   2e2c8e84f741b25501b68d5f922e1674
#
_cell.length_a   1.000
_cell.length_b   1.000
_cell.length_c   1.000
_cell.angle_alpha   90.00
_cell.angle_beta   90.00
_cell.angle_gamma   90.00
#
_symmetry.space_group_name_H-M   'P 1'
#
loop_
_entity.id
_entity.type
_entity.pdbx_description
1 polymer ?
#
loop_
_entity_poly.entity_id
_entity_poly.type
_entity_poly.pdbx_seq_one_letter_code
_entity_poly.pdbx_strand_id
1 'polypeptide(L)'
;SSLWLHMGAWGPRRVSTDDTAIVSAPFKTVNNDYSLLDASDLVFIDAPGTGFSRIIDKEMGGSGDPKEFYGSDEDAMAFADFITQFLNTFNLWNSPKYLFGESYGTYRSAALSYILEMGKGVGLNGVIMLSQILSWDNIADLAQANPGMDLPYQLALPSLAAAAWYHHKLPDQPEKLDPLLREVEEFSMGEYAMALSKGSTLDSASSAKILQRLHKYTGLPETYIRKANFRISGPLFEQNLLANNYKVVGRLDTRFTGYSMDPLGKQPDFDPLEAAIFSVFIASANNYIRSTLRFGQDMTYHPFGEGVGGNWDFRHRTPGMPHEIVGNVMPDLARAMSYNPRLKVMLNMGYFDLATPYYEGIYEMQHLPMDPALQKNISYAFYKSGHMVYLNVPSLKEMHDNVAKFIADTH
;
A
#
# COMPACT_ATOMS: atom_id res chain seq x y z
N SER A 1 3.07 -12.45 -4.20
CA SER A 1 4.08 -12.68 -5.24
C SER A 1 4.49 -11.38 -5.92
N SER A 2 5.59 -11.40 -6.64
CA SER A 2 6.12 -10.26 -7.43
C SER A 2 5.28 -9.94 -8.68
N LEU A 3 4.27 -10.74 -8.98
CA LEU A 3 3.40 -10.67 -10.16
C LEU A 3 2.91 -9.25 -10.48
N TRP A 4 2.41 -8.55 -9.47
CA TRP A 4 1.73 -7.27 -9.63
C TRP A 4 2.67 -6.20 -10.17
N LEU A 5 3.82 -6.01 -9.54
CA LEU A 5 4.85 -5.06 -10.00
C LEU A 5 5.51 -5.53 -11.31
N HIS A 6 5.74 -6.84 -11.49
CA HIS A 6 6.34 -7.37 -12.71
C HIS A 6 5.44 -7.12 -13.92
N MET A 7 4.17 -7.55 -13.84
CA MET A 7 3.25 -7.49 -14.98
C MET A 7 2.40 -6.23 -15.04
N GLY A 8 2.40 -5.42 -14.00
CA GLY A 8 1.63 -4.19 -13.94
C GLY A 8 2.46 -2.93 -14.16
N ALA A 9 3.63 -2.87 -13.53
CA ALA A 9 4.43 -1.65 -13.48
C ALA A 9 5.76 -1.74 -14.23
N TRP A 10 6.67 -2.64 -13.81
CA TRP A 10 8.09 -2.47 -14.10
C TRP A 10 8.70 -3.47 -15.08
N GLY A 11 8.08 -4.62 -15.30
CA GLY A 11 8.58 -5.61 -16.26
C GLY A 11 8.51 -5.10 -17.71
N PRO A 12 9.24 -5.76 -18.66
CA PRO A 12 9.28 -5.36 -20.07
C PRO A 12 7.94 -5.60 -20.79
N ARG A 13 7.08 -6.42 -20.21
CA ARG A 13 5.72 -6.69 -20.69
C ARG A 13 4.75 -6.39 -19.58
N ARG A 14 3.62 -5.75 -19.90
CA ARG A 14 2.57 -5.47 -18.92
C ARG A 14 1.21 -5.94 -19.38
N VAL A 15 0.34 -6.16 -18.42
CA VAL A 15 -1.09 -6.39 -18.62
C VAL A 15 -1.71 -5.13 -19.22
N SER A 16 -2.53 -5.30 -20.26
CA SER A 16 -3.35 -4.20 -20.78
C SER A 16 -4.62 -4.10 -19.96
N THR A 17 -4.74 -3.05 -19.17
CA THR A 17 -5.93 -2.68 -18.42
C THR A 17 -6.57 -1.44 -19.05
N ASP A 18 -7.85 -1.24 -18.82
CA ASP A 18 -8.60 -0.08 -19.30
C ASP A 18 -9.11 0.72 -18.08
N ASP A 19 -8.18 1.39 -17.43
CA ASP A 19 -8.36 2.17 -16.19
C ASP A 19 -9.32 1.46 -15.21
N THR A 20 -10.57 1.94 -15.07
CA THR A 20 -11.56 1.37 -14.15
C THR A 20 -12.52 0.36 -14.80
N ALA A 21 -12.32 0.00 -16.07
CA ALA A 21 -13.19 -0.94 -16.76
C ALA A 21 -12.81 -2.42 -16.50
N ILE A 22 -13.82 -3.25 -16.34
CA ILE A 22 -13.64 -4.71 -16.27
C ILE A 22 -13.43 -5.25 -17.70
N VAL A 23 -12.30 -5.93 -17.92
CA VAL A 23 -11.99 -6.56 -19.19
C VAL A 23 -12.29 -8.06 -19.15
N SER A 24 -12.69 -8.61 -20.30
CA SER A 24 -12.96 -10.03 -20.48
C SER A 24 -11.89 -10.70 -21.34
N ALA A 25 -11.72 -12.02 -21.17
CA ALA A 25 -10.83 -12.81 -22.01
C ALA A 25 -11.25 -12.73 -23.50
N PRO A 26 -10.33 -12.79 -24.48
CA PRO A 26 -8.88 -13.03 -24.30
C PRO A 26 -8.12 -11.77 -23.84
N PHE A 27 -7.36 -11.93 -22.75
CA PHE A 27 -6.57 -10.84 -22.19
C PHE A 27 -5.33 -10.54 -23.03
N LYS A 28 -4.87 -9.27 -22.99
CA LYS A 28 -3.72 -8.82 -23.77
C LYS A 28 -2.56 -8.41 -22.88
N THR A 29 -1.37 -8.83 -23.28
CA THR A 29 -0.10 -8.30 -22.79
C THR A 29 0.48 -7.40 -23.87
N VAL A 30 0.99 -6.24 -23.46
CA VAL A 30 1.62 -5.26 -24.36
C VAL A 30 3.08 -5.03 -23.95
N ASN A 31 3.87 -4.44 -24.83
CA ASN A 31 5.17 -3.92 -24.43
C ASN A 31 4.97 -2.83 -23.37
N ASN A 32 5.87 -2.78 -22.43
CA ASN A 32 5.83 -1.76 -21.40
C ASN A 32 6.83 -0.66 -21.70
N ASP A 33 6.34 0.45 -22.27
CA ASP A 33 7.18 1.62 -22.59
C ASP A 33 7.63 2.38 -21.30
N TYR A 34 7.10 1.97 -20.15
CA TYR A 34 7.38 2.53 -18.83
C TYR A 34 8.08 1.54 -17.90
N SER A 35 8.79 0.56 -18.48
CA SER A 35 9.63 -0.36 -17.71
C SER A 35 10.85 0.38 -17.17
N LEU A 36 11.21 0.13 -15.89
CA LEU A 36 12.42 0.70 -15.29
C LEU A 36 13.72 0.04 -15.78
N LEU A 37 13.67 -0.84 -16.78
CA LEU A 37 14.88 -1.41 -17.40
C LEU A 37 15.76 -0.36 -18.12
N ASP A 38 15.24 0.82 -18.37
CA ASP A 38 15.99 1.98 -18.86
C ASP A 38 16.80 2.71 -17.77
N ALA A 39 16.47 2.46 -16.49
CA ALA A 39 17.08 3.13 -15.34
C ALA A 39 17.84 2.16 -14.40
N SER A 40 17.51 0.88 -14.39
CA SER A 40 18.07 -0.12 -13.46
C SER A 40 17.85 -1.54 -13.94
N ASP A 41 18.73 -2.46 -13.50
CA ASP A 41 18.38 -3.88 -13.51
C ASP A 41 17.26 -4.16 -12.51
N LEU A 42 16.40 -5.15 -12.83
CA LEU A 42 15.22 -5.46 -12.03
C LEU A 42 15.29 -6.89 -11.49
N VAL A 43 15.10 -7.06 -10.19
CA VAL A 43 15.00 -8.35 -9.51
C VAL A 43 13.63 -8.47 -8.86
N PHE A 44 12.77 -9.33 -9.39
CA PHE A 44 11.45 -9.62 -8.85
C PHE A 44 11.53 -10.87 -7.94
N ILE A 45 11.30 -10.67 -6.65
CA ILE A 45 11.42 -11.72 -5.64
C ILE A 45 10.04 -12.23 -5.26
N ASP A 46 9.78 -13.51 -5.44
CA ASP A 46 8.62 -14.17 -4.87
C ASP A 46 8.92 -14.61 -3.43
N ALA A 47 8.17 -14.11 -2.46
CA ALA A 47 8.29 -14.53 -1.07
C ALA A 47 8.05 -16.06 -0.93
N PRO A 48 8.65 -16.73 0.07
CA PRO A 48 8.41 -18.15 0.31
C PRO A 48 6.92 -18.51 0.35
N GLY A 49 6.54 -19.53 -0.43
CA GLY A 49 5.14 -19.95 -0.59
C GLY A 49 4.34 -19.17 -1.64
N THR A 50 4.92 -18.15 -2.30
CA THR A 50 4.26 -17.41 -3.39
C THR A 50 4.95 -17.63 -4.73
N GLY A 51 4.28 -17.29 -5.82
CA GLY A 51 4.82 -17.45 -7.17
C GLY A 51 5.28 -18.87 -7.44
N PHE A 52 6.55 -19.03 -7.80
CA PHE A 52 7.21 -20.34 -7.91
C PHE A 52 8.07 -20.65 -6.68
N SER A 53 8.17 -19.76 -5.71
CA SER A 53 8.90 -20.02 -4.46
C SER A 53 8.18 -21.06 -3.61
N ARG A 54 8.93 -21.99 -3.03
CA ARG A 54 8.42 -23.08 -2.18
C ARG A 54 9.22 -23.16 -0.90
N ILE A 55 8.54 -23.51 0.18
CA ILE A 55 9.19 -23.92 1.43
C ILE A 55 9.67 -25.37 1.20
N ILE A 56 10.97 -25.58 1.34
CA ILE A 56 11.59 -26.89 1.08
C ILE A 56 11.38 -27.79 2.29
N ASP A 57 10.82 -28.97 2.06
CA ASP A 57 10.57 -29.99 3.09
C ASP A 57 11.87 -30.53 3.72
N LYS A 58 11.73 -31.09 4.92
CA LYS A 58 12.87 -31.69 5.68
C LYS A 58 13.56 -32.81 4.90
N GLU A 59 12.80 -33.59 4.15
CA GLU A 59 13.31 -34.68 3.32
C GLU A 59 14.26 -34.19 2.21
N MET A 60 14.02 -32.92 1.76
CA MET A 60 14.86 -32.24 0.76
C MET A 60 15.93 -31.33 1.39
N GLY A 61 16.09 -31.36 2.72
CA GLY A 61 17.08 -30.57 3.44
C GLY A 61 16.62 -29.19 3.88
N GLY A 62 15.35 -28.88 3.74
CA GLY A 62 14.73 -27.65 4.28
C GLY A 62 14.18 -27.83 5.68
N SER A 63 13.56 -26.79 6.23
CA SER A 63 12.85 -26.84 7.52
C SER A 63 11.48 -27.48 7.42
N GLY A 64 10.81 -27.27 6.29
CA GLY A 64 9.41 -27.66 6.08
C GLY A 64 8.41 -26.90 6.94
N ASP A 65 8.85 -25.89 7.69
CA ASP A 65 7.98 -25.15 8.63
C ASP A 65 7.62 -23.77 8.09
N PRO A 66 6.34 -23.54 7.73
CA PRO A 66 5.88 -22.22 7.31
C PRO A 66 6.11 -21.10 8.34
N LYS A 67 6.19 -21.43 9.64
CA LYS A 67 6.44 -20.45 10.69
C LYS A 67 7.80 -19.77 10.61
N GLU A 68 8.76 -20.37 9.92
CA GLU A 68 10.07 -19.75 9.67
C GLU A 68 10.02 -18.64 8.61
N PHE A 69 8.86 -18.45 7.94
CA PHE A 69 8.70 -17.52 6.83
C PHE A 69 7.43 -16.65 6.92
N TYR A 70 6.41 -17.09 7.69
CA TYR A 70 5.11 -16.43 7.73
C TYR A 70 4.98 -15.53 8.96
N GLY A 71 5.75 -14.47 8.97
CA GLY A 71 5.74 -13.44 9.97
C GLY A 71 6.46 -12.18 9.48
N SER A 72 6.25 -11.08 10.15
CA SER A 72 6.85 -9.79 9.81
C SER A 72 8.38 -9.84 9.83
N ASP A 73 8.95 -10.43 10.87
CA ASP A 73 10.40 -10.53 11.09
C ASP A 73 11.02 -11.65 10.24
N GLU A 74 10.35 -12.80 10.17
CA GLU A 74 10.78 -13.98 9.40
C GLU A 74 10.84 -13.68 7.90
N ASP A 75 9.82 -12.99 7.39
CA ASP A 75 9.76 -12.57 5.98
C ASP A 75 10.88 -11.58 5.65
N ALA A 76 11.08 -10.55 6.48
CA ALA A 76 12.15 -9.59 6.28
C ALA A 76 13.54 -10.24 6.32
N MET A 77 13.77 -11.21 7.23
CA MET A 77 15.02 -11.94 7.33
C MET A 77 15.24 -12.83 6.11
N ALA A 78 14.23 -13.56 5.65
CA ALA A 78 14.31 -14.39 4.45
C ALA A 78 14.69 -13.57 3.20
N PHE A 79 14.14 -12.36 3.05
CA PHE A 79 14.54 -11.45 1.98
C PHE A 79 15.97 -10.93 2.15
N ALA A 80 16.42 -10.63 3.38
CA ALA A 80 17.78 -10.18 3.63
C ALA A 80 18.81 -11.28 3.26
N ASP A 81 18.51 -12.53 3.61
CA ASP A 81 19.35 -13.68 3.27
C ASP A 81 19.40 -13.94 1.77
N PHE A 82 18.23 -13.87 1.10
CA PHE A 82 18.17 -13.98 -0.37
C PHE A 82 19.00 -12.89 -1.04
N ILE A 83 18.84 -11.63 -0.64
CA ILE A 83 19.57 -10.49 -1.23
C ILE A 83 21.08 -10.68 -1.04
N THR A 84 21.52 -11.05 0.16
CA THR A 84 22.94 -11.29 0.45
C THR A 84 23.50 -12.41 -0.43
N GLN A 85 22.77 -13.51 -0.56
CA GLN A 85 23.16 -14.62 -1.41
C GLN A 85 23.18 -14.23 -2.90
N PHE A 86 22.20 -13.46 -3.35
CA PHE A 86 22.15 -12.95 -4.73
C PHE A 86 23.36 -12.06 -5.04
N LEU A 87 23.69 -11.13 -4.15
CA LEU A 87 24.84 -10.24 -4.30
C LEU A 87 26.17 -11.06 -4.38
N ASN A 88 26.30 -12.11 -3.57
CA ASN A 88 27.44 -13.02 -3.63
C ASN A 88 27.49 -13.78 -4.95
N THR A 89 26.36 -14.35 -5.39
CA THR A 89 26.30 -15.22 -6.57
C THR A 89 26.63 -14.45 -7.85
N PHE A 90 26.15 -13.23 -7.97
CA PHE A 90 26.31 -12.41 -9.16
C PHE A 90 27.41 -11.35 -9.04
N ASN A 91 28.12 -11.30 -7.91
CA ASN A 91 29.20 -10.33 -7.64
C ASN A 91 28.74 -8.87 -7.77
N LEU A 92 27.58 -8.54 -7.16
CA LEU A 92 26.93 -7.21 -7.27
C LEU A 92 27.08 -6.35 -6.01
N TRP A 93 28.03 -6.65 -5.14
CA TRP A 93 28.24 -5.91 -3.89
C TRP A 93 28.51 -4.42 -4.09
N ASN A 94 29.18 -4.04 -5.16
CA ASN A 94 29.57 -2.64 -5.45
C ASN A 94 28.54 -1.89 -6.30
N SER A 95 27.44 -2.52 -6.71
CA SER A 95 26.38 -1.86 -7.47
C SER A 95 25.50 -0.97 -6.57
N PRO A 96 24.96 0.15 -7.06
CA PRO A 96 23.87 0.86 -6.38
C PRO A 96 22.68 -0.06 -6.14
N LYS A 97 22.04 0.05 -4.97
CA LYS A 97 20.95 -0.84 -4.55
C LYS A 97 19.73 -0.07 -4.11
N TYR A 98 18.58 -0.50 -4.62
CA TYR A 98 17.28 0.08 -4.30
C TYR A 98 16.31 -1.02 -3.86
N LEU A 99 15.54 -0.74 -2.83
CA LEU A 99 14.36 -1.53 -2.49
C LEU A 99 13.13 -0.87 -3.09
N PHE A 100 12.26 -1.67 -3.69
CA PHE A 100 10.94 -1.22 -4.14
C PHE A 100 9.88 -2.09 -3.48
N GLY A 101 9.01 -1.50 -2.68
CA GLY A 101 7.91 -2.18 -2.02
C GLY A 101 6.56 -1.56 -2.38
N GLU A 102 5.54 -2.39 -2.55
CA GLU A 102 4.14 -1.99 -2.71
C GLU A 102 3.33 -2.56 -1.56
N SER A 103 2.45 -1.76 -0.94
CA SER A 103 1.57 -2.21 0.13
C SER A 103 2.37 -2.80 1.31
N TYR A 104 2.07 -4.03 1.75
CA TYR A 104 2.90 -4.76 2.73
C TYR A 104 4.40 -4.77 2.34
N GLY A 105 4.72 -4.72 1.05
CA GLY A 105 6.10 -4.61 0.58
C GLY A 105 6.83 -3.35 1.08
N THR A 106 6.12 -2.28 1.44
CA THR A 106 6.70 -1.07 2.04
C THR A 106 7.07 -1.32 3.50
N TYR A 107 6.22 -2.01 4.25
CA TYR A 107 6.50 -2.50 5.59
C TYR A 107 7.76 -3.37 5.59
N ARG A 108 7.79 -4.39 4.68
CA ARG A 108 8.97 -5.22 4.48
C ARG A 108 10.21 -4.39 4.15
N SER A 109 10.11 -3.43 3.22
CA SER A 109 11.25 -2.61 2.79
C SER A 109 11.82 -1.76 3.92
N ALA A 110 10.99 -1.26 4.83
CA ALA A 110 11.43 -0.52 6.00
C ALA A 110 12.21 -1.41 6.99
N ALA A 111 11.63 -2.56 7.38
CA ALA A 111 12.32 -3.54 8.24
C ALA A 111 13.61 -4.06 7.59
N LEU A 112 13.53 -4.40 6.31
CA LEU A 112 14.64 -4.91 5.51
C LEU A 112 15.78 -3.90 5.38
N SER A 113 15.48 -2.59 5.26
CA SER A 113 16.51 -1.55 5.19
C SER A 113 17.38 -1.53 6.45
N TYR A 114 16.78 -1.69 7.64
CA TYR A 114 17.51 -1.81 8.90
C TYR A 114 18.39 -3.06 8.93
N ILE A 115 17.84 -4.21 8.56
CA ILE A 115 18.55 -5.49 8.57
C ILE A 115 19.74 -5.46 7.60
N LEU A 116 19.56 -4.93 6.39
CA LEU A 116 20.59 -4.85 5.37
C LEU A 116 21.71 -3.89 5.77
N GLU A 117 21.38 -2.67 6.15
CA GLU A 117 22.36 -1.62 6.50
C GLU A 117 23.16 -2.01 7.76
N MET A 118 22.49 -2.39 8.83
CA MET A 118 23.13 -2.61 10.13
C MET A 118 23.52 -4.08 10.40
N GLY A 119 22.76 -5.02 9.82
CA GLY A 119 22.97 -6.46 10.10
C GLY A 119 23.81 -7.18 9.07
N LYS A 120 23.64 -6.87 7.78
CA LYS A 120 24.29 -7.57 6.67
C LYS A 120 25.41 -6.76 6.01
N GLY A 121 25.61 -5.50 6.36
CA GLY A 121 26.60 -4.60 5.75
C GLY A 121 26.31 -4.31 4.27
N VAL A 122 25.04 -4.36 3.87
CA VAL A 122 24.56 -4.06 2.52
C VAL A 122 24.06 -2.62 2.49
N GLY A 123 24.87 -1.69 1.99
CA GLY A 123 24.49 -0.28 1.85
C GLY A 123 23.44 -0.09 0.76
N LEU A 124 22.39 0.68 1.05
CA LEU A 124 21.32 1.04 0.14
C LEU A 124 21.47 2.48 -0.36
N ASN A 125 21.17 2.72 -1.62
CA ASN A 125 21.05 4.04 -2.21
C ASN A 125 19.66 4.63 -1.99
N GLY A 126 18.62 3.79 -2.09
CA GLY A 126 17.26 4.25 -1.91
C GLY A 126 16.26 3.18 -1.52
N VAL A 127 15.16 3.63 -0.91
CA VAL A 127 13.95 2.84 -0.66
C VAL A 127 12.78 3.53 -1.32
N ILE A 128 12.11 2.85 -2.23
CA ILE A 128 10.98 3.35 -3.00
C ILE A 128 9.73 2.63 -2.50
N MET A 129 8.77 3.40 -2.02
CA MET A 129 7.55 2.92 -1.41
C MET A 129 6.34 3.31 -2.25
N LEU A 130 5.51 2.34 -2.58
CA LEU A 130 4.25 2.53 -3.29
C LEU A 130 3.10 2.09 -2.40
N SER A 131 2.14 2.98 -2.18
CA SER A 131 0.95 2.70 -1.36
C SER A 131 1.33 2.17 0.01
N GLN A 132 2.01 3.05 0.76
CA GLN A 132 2.75 2.75 1.98
C GLN A 132 1.86 2.42 3.16
N ILE A 133 2.35 1.48 3.96
CA ILE A 133 1.98 1.25 5.36
C ILE A 133 3.26 0.94 6.16
N LEU A 134 3.47 1.60 7.30
CA LEU A 134 4.57 1.32 8.22
C LEU A 134 4.09 0.91 9.62
N SER A 135 2.83 1.18 9.95
CA SER A 135 2.26 0.82 11.25
C SER A 135 0.86 0.23 11.09
N TRP A 136 0.66 -0.99 11.61
CA TRP A 136 -0.65 -1.64 11.60
C TRP A 136 -1.68 -0.93 12.49
N ASP A 137 -1.25 -0.08 13.42
CA ASP A 137 -2.15 0.71 14.28
C ASP A 137 -2.89 1.81 13.50
N ASN A 138 -2.38 2.23 12.34
CA ASN A 138 -2.94 3.31 11.54
C ASN A 138 -3.95 2.84 10.48
N ILE A 139 -4.21 1.53 10.37
CA ILE A 139 -5.08 0.98 9.32
C ILE A 139 -6.52 1.49 9.46
N ALA A 140 -7.04 2.09 8.40
CA ALA A 140 -8.42 2.59 8.32
C ALA A 140 -9.47 1.48 8.42
N ASP A 141 -9.15 0.25 7.99
CA ASP A 141 -10.06 -0.90 7.99
C ASP A 141 -10.40 -1.41 9.38
N LEU A 142 -9.44 -1.37 10.30
CA LEU A 142 -9.55 -1.95 11.64
C LEU A 142 -9.60 -0.89 12.75
N ALA A 143 -9.84 0.35 12.41
CA ALA A 143 -9.85 1.47 13.35
C ALA A 143 -10.75 1.25 14.58
N GLN A 144 -11.88 0.53 14.41
CA GLN A 144 -12.79 0.21 15.50
C GLN A 144 -12.26 -0.89 16.45
N ALA A 145 -11.20 -1.63 16.08
CA ALA A 145 -10.61 -2.66 16.93
C ALA A 145 -9.82 -2.06 18.12
N ASN A 146 -9.38 -0.81 17.98
CA ASN A 146 -8.61 -0.08 18.98
C ASN A 146 -9.40 1.14 19.51
N PRO A 147 -10.45 0.95 20.37
CA PRO A 147 -11.23 2.06 20.90
C PRO A 147 -10.36 3.10 21.62
N GLY A 148 -10.53 4.37 21.27
CA GLY A 148 -9.73 5.47 21.81
C GLY A 148 -8.52 5.87 20.95
N MET A 149 -8.14 5.06 19.97
CA MET A 149 -7.21 5.44 18.91
C MET A 149 -8.01 6.00 17.71
N ASP A 150 -8.11 7.31 17.62
CA ASP A 150 -8.92 7.97 16.61
C ASP A 150 -8.10 8.39 15.37
N LEU A 151 -6.79 8.26 15.41
CA LEU A 151 -5.88 8.65 14.34
C LEU A 151 -6.22 8.02 12.96
N PRO A 152 -6.55 6.71 12.87
CA PRO A 152 -6.90 6.11 11.57
C PRO A 152 -8.08 6.81 10.87
N TYR A 153 -9.10 7.25 11.60
CA TYR A 153 -10.23 8.01 11.02
C TYR A 153 -9.81 9.37 10.49
N GLN A 154 -8.85 10.01 11.15
CA GLN A 154 -8.30 11.29 10.74
C GLN A 154 -7.48 11.14 9.46
N LEU A 155 -6.59 10.15 9.42
CA LEU A 155 -5.69 9.93 8.28
C LEU A 155 -6.43 9.44 7.02
N ALA A 156 -7.53 8.72 7.17
CA ALA A 156 -8.35 8.27 6.05
C ALA A 156 -9.23 9.37 5.45
N LEU A 157 -9.62 10.40 6.22
CA LEU A 157 -10.62 11.38 5.81
C LEU A 157 -10.28 12.09 4.48
N PRO A 158 -9.03 12.48 4.18
CA PRO A 158 -8.69 13.08 2.88
C PRO A 158 -8.94 12.13 1.70
N SER A 159 -8.64 10.82 1.82
CA SER A 159 -8.95 9.83 0.77
C SER A 159 -10.46 9.59 0.64
N LEU A 160 -11.23 9.61 1.75
CA LEU A 160 -12.70 9.57 1.69
C LEU A 160 -13.26 10.77 0.91
N ALA A 161 -12.71 11.96 1.14
CA ALA A 161 -13.11 13.16 0.43
C ALA A 161 -12.73 13.11 -1.07
N ALA A 162 -11.56 12.56 -1.40
CA ALA A 162 -11.15 12.33 -2.78
C ALA A 162 -12.13 11.41 -3.52
N ALA A 163 -12.52 10.29 -2.87
CA ALA A 163 -13.50 9.35 -3.41
C ALA A 163 -14.87 9.99 -3.63
N ALA A 164 -15.37 10.71 -2.63
CA ALA A 164 -16.65 11.40 -2.74
C ALA A 164 -16.64 12.49 -3.84
N TRP A 165 -15.51 13.19 -3.98
CA TRP A 165 -15.30 14.14 -5.07
C TRP A 165 -15.33 13.45 -6.44
N TYR A 166 -14.63 12.35 -6.61
CA TYR A 166 -14.59 11.60 -7.87
C TYR A 166 -15.97 11.12 -8.30
N HIS A 167 -16.78 10.64 -7.36
CA HIS A 167 -18.14 10.15 -7.61
C HIS A 167 -19.22 11.23 -7.62
N HIS A 168 -18.84 12.52 -7.56
CA HIS A 168 -19.79 13.65 -7.55
C HIS A 168 -20.83 13.53 -6.42
N LYS A 169 -20.39 13.15 -5.21
CA LYS A 169 -21.26 12.99 -4.04
C LYS A 169 -21.18 14.14 -3.05
N LEU A 170 -20.27 15.09 -3.26
CA LEU A 170 -20.13 16.25 -2.38
C LEU A 170 -21.29 17.22 -2.60
N PRO A 171 -21.89 17.81 -1.52
CA PRO A 171 -22.94 18.82 -1.64
C PRO A 171 -22.50 20.06 -2.45
N ASP A 172 -21.29 20.54 -2.18
CA ASP A 172 -20.63 21.61 -2.90
C ASP A 172 -19.50 21.01 -3.73
N GLN A 173 -19.79 20.57 -4.94
CA GLN A 173 -18.81 19.88 -5.79
C GLN A 173 -17.71 20.84 -6.27
N PRO A 174 -16.50 20.86 -5.68
CA PRO A 174 -15.44 21.75 -6.13
C PRO A 174 -14.86 21.28 -7.46
N GLU A 175 -14.45 22.24 -8.29
CA GLU A 175 -13.88 21.95 -9.61
C GLU A 175 -12.54 21.18 -9.52
N LYS A 176 -11.71 21.52 -8.53
CA LYS A 176 -10.35 20.97 -8.38
C LYS A 176 -10.21 20.17 -7.10
N LEU A 177 -9.53 19.03 -7.22
CA LEU A 177 -9.27 18.13 -6.10
C LEU A 177 -8.28 18.72 -5.09
N ASP A 178 -7.13 19.23 -5.53
CA ASP A 178 -6.04 19.65 -4.63
C ASP A 178 -6.43 20.72 -3.58
N PRO A 179 -7.22 21.76 -3.90
CA PRO A 179 -7.69 22.69 -2.87
C PRO A 179 -8.61 22.03 -1.83
N LEU A 180 -9.46 21.10 -2.27
CA LEU A 180 -10.33 20.34 -1.37
C LEU A 180 -9.47 19.51 -0.41
N LEU A 181 -8.48 18.77 -0.91
CA LEU A 181 -7.65 17.90 -0.08
C LEU A 181 -6.92 18.70 1.00
N ARG A 182 -6.32 19.85 0.66
CA ARG A 182 -5.68 20.72 1.67
C ARG A 182 -6.65 21.19 2.76
N GLU A 183 -7.89 21.58 2.38
CA GLU A 183 -8.92 21.97 3.36
C GLU A 183 -9.28 20.79 4.28
N VAL A 184 -9.38 19.58 3.72
CA VAL A 184 -9.74 18.37 4.47
C VAL A 184 -8.58 17.91 5.37
N GLU A 185 -7.35 17.97 4.91
CA GLU A 185 -6.15 17.65 5.71
C GLU A 185 -6.05 18.56 6.94
N GLU A 186 -6.24 19.87 6.76
CA GLU A 186 -6.25 20.83 7.88
C GLU A 186 -7.39 20.54 8.86
N PHE A 187 -8.58 20.31 8.35
CA PHE A 187 -9.73 19.94 9.19
C PHE A 187 -9.50 18.64 9.94
N SER A 188 -8.95 17.65 9.28
CA SER A 188 -8.74 16.29 9.80
C SER A 188 -7.84 16.28 11.03
N MET A 189 -6.70 16.97 10.95
CA MET A 189 -5.72 17.04 12.04
C MET A 189 -6.01 18.19 13.04
N GLY A 190 -6.98 19.03 12.73
CA GLY A 190 -7.40 20.16 13.56
C GLY A 190 -8.72 19.92 14.29
N GLU A 191 -9.80 20.51 13.78
CA GLU A 191 -11.12 20.50 14.44
C GLU A 191 -11.67 19.07 14.64
N TYR A 192 -11.48 18.19 13.65
CA TYR A 192 -11.95 16.80 13.73
C TYR A 192 -11.19 16.00 14.79
N ALA A 193 -9.87 16.09 14.82
CA ALA A 193 -9.05 15.46 15.86
C ALA A 193 -9.46 15.91 17.28
N MET A 194 -9.66 17.22 17.45
CA MET A 194 -10.11 17.78 18.75
C MET A 194 -11.51 17.29 19.13
N ALA A 195 -12.40 17.15 18.17
CA ALA A 195 -13.75 16.64 18.43
C ALA A 195 -13.74 15.16 18.83
N LEU A 196 -12.97 14.33 18.10
CA LEU A 196 -12.84 12.90 18.42
C LEU A 196 -12.23 12.67 19.81
N SER A 197 -11.23 13.48 20.19
CA SER A 197 -10.57 13.37 21.53
C SER A 197 -11.52 13.64 22.70
N LYS A 198 -12.61 14.40 22.49
CA LYS A 198 -13.63 14.63 23.52
C LYS A 198 -14.58 13.43 23.72
N GLY A 199 -14.65 12.52 22.76
CA GLY A 199 -15.51 11.34 22.83
C GLY A 199 -16.96 11.70 23.19
N SER A 200 -17.50 11.06 24.23
CA SER A 200 -18.89 11.29 24.69
C SER A 200 -19.13 12.64 25.38
N THR A 201 -18.08 13.42 25.64
CA THR A 201 -18.20 14.76 26.27
C THR A 201 -18.26 15.91 25.26
N LEU A 202 -18.30 15.60 23.95
CA LEU A 202 -18.43 16.59 22.91
C LEU A 202 -19.79 17.30 23.03
N ASP A 203 -19.79 18.64 23.15
CA ASP A 203 -21.01 19.42 23.28
C ASP A 203 -21.84 19.45 21.99
N SER A 204 -23.13 19.76 22.11
CA SER A 204 -24.09 19.70 21.00
C SER A 204 -23.77 20.68 19.86
N ALA A 205 -23.23 21.86 20.16
CA ALA A 205 -22.89 22.85 19.14
C ALA A 205 -21.68 22.42 18.32
N SER A 206 -20.61 21.94 18.99
CA SER A 206 -19.43 21.34 18.35
C SER A 206 -19.83 20.11 17.55
N SER A 207 -20.68 19.24 18.10
CA SER A 207 -21.20 18.06 17.43
C SER A 207 -21.92 18.40 16.12
N ALA A 208 -22.77 19.43 16.12
CA ALA A 208 -23.49 19.88 14.92
C ALA A 208 -22.50 20.40 13.85
N LYS A 209 -21.51 21.18 14.25
CA LYS A 209 -20.48 21.72 13.35
C LYS A 209 -19.68 20.59 12.67
N ILE A 210 -19.18 19.62 13.46
CA ILE A 210 -18.42 18.49 12.94
C ILE A 210 -19.25 17.64 11.97
N LEU A 211 -20.51 17.40 12.31
CA LEU A 211 -21.45 16.65 11.47
C LEU A 211 -21.60 17.28 10.09
N GLN A 212 -21.82 18.61 10.03
CA GLN A 212 -21.93 19.35 8.77
C GLN A 212 -20.63 19.29 7.95
N ARG A 213 -19.47 19.44 8.61
CA ARG A 213 -18.17 19.38 7.94
C ARG A 213 -17.91 17.97 7.37
N LEU A 214 -18.18 16.90 8.13
CA LEU A 214 -18.03 15.53 7.64
C LEU A 214 -18.99 15.24 6.48
N HIS A 215 -20.25 15.69 6.56
CA HIS A 215 -21.19 15.60 5.43
C HIS A 215 -20.66 16.32 4.18
N LYS A 216 -20.17 17.55 4.35
CA LYS A 216 -19.54 18.33 3.27
C LYS A 216 -18.42 17.58 2.57
N TYR A 217 -17.57 16.87 3.31
CA TYR A 217 -16.37 16.22 2.76
C TYR A 217 -16.57 14.76 2.31
N THR A 218 -17.54 14.06 2.89
CA THR A 218 -17.74 12.64 2.59
C THR A 218 -18.96 12.37 1.71
N GLY A 219 -19.89 13.33 1.60
CA GLY A 219 -21.17 13.13 0.93
C GLY A 219 -22.11 12.16 1.62
N LEU A 220 -21.70 11.56 2.75
CA LEU A 220 -22.54 10.63 3.51
C LEU A 220 -23.68 11.38 4.22
N PRO A 221 -24.89 10.76 4.37
CA PRO A 221 -25.98 11.37 5.09
C PRO A 221 -25.62 11.69 6.55
N GLU A 222 -26.04 12.85 7.06
CA GLU A 222 -25.79 13.27 8.45
C GLU A 222 -26.29 12.24 9.48
N THR A 223 -27.42 11.61 9.20
CA THR A 223 -27.97 10.56 10.05
C THR A 223 -27.03 9.34 10.16
N TYR A 224 -26.33 9.04 9.08
CA TYR A 224 -25.35 7.97 9.04
C TYR A 224 -24.08 8.35 9.84
N ILE A 225 -23.53 9.53 9.58
CA ILE A 225 -22.35 10.05 10.29
C ILE A 225 -22.60 10.12 11.80
N ARG A 226 -23.79 10.55 12.21
CA ARG A 226 -24.20 10.56 13.61
C ARG A 226 -24.25 9.16 14.23
N LYS A 227 -24.80 8.17 13.52
CA LYS A 227 -24.82 6.77 13.98
C LYS A 227 -23.43 6.16 14.08
N ALA A 228 -22.51 6.55 13.21
CA ALA A 228 -21.09 6.16 13.27
C ALA A 228 -20.32 6.89 14.39
N ASN A 229 -20.98 7.78 15.15
CA ASN A 229 -20.34 8.60 16.17
C ASN A 229 -19.13 9.36 15.63
N PHE A 230 -19.28 9.90 14.42
CA PHE A 230 -18.25 10.61 13.62
C PHE A 230 -17.05 9.75 13.16
N ARG A 231 -17.02 8.46 13.48
CA ARG A 231 -15.93 7.52 13.17
C ARG A 231 -16.27 6.71 11.93
N ILE A 232 -15.90 7.23 10.77
CA ILE A 232 -16.19 6.62 9.47
C ILE A 232 -14.95 5.79 9.07
N SER A 233 -15.04 4.46 9.17
CA SER A 233 -13.99 3.56 8.69
C SER A 233 -14.07 3.33 7.18
N GLY A 234 -12.98 2.83 6.58
CA GLY A 234 -12.92 2.48 5.17
C GLY A 234 -14.10 1.60 4.73
N PRO A 235 -14.32 0.40 5.32
CA PRO A 235 -15.40 -0.51 4.92
C PRO A 235 -16.80 0.10 5.03
N LEU A 236 -17.04 0.93 6.07
CA LEU A 236 -18.32 1.63 6.22
C LEU A 236 -18.56 2.64 5.09
N PHE A 237 -17.52 3.37 4.69
CA PHE A 237 -17.60 4.34 3.60
C PHE A 237 -17.79 3.64 2.25
N GLU A 238 -16.99 2.62 1.96
CA GLU A 238 -17.05 1.83 0.73
C GLU A 238 -18.45 1.29 0.45
N GLN A 239 -19.12 0.78 1.49
CA GLN A 239 -20.49 0.27 1.41
C GLN A 239 -21.52 1.37 1.17
N ASN A 240 -21.30 2.58 1.72
CA ASN A 240 -22.39 3.57 1.84
C ASN A 240 -22.32 4.72 0.83
N LEU A 241 -21.16 5.02 0.24
CA LEU A 241 -21.00 6.15 -0.68
C LEU A 241 -21.98 6.07 -1.88
N LEU A 242 -22.16 4.88 -2.44
CA LEU A 242 -23.02 4.64 -3.61
C LEU A 242 -24.23 3.73 -3.29
N ALA A 243 -24.60 3.58 -2.03
CA ALA A 243 -25.66 2.67 -1.59
C ALA A 243 -27.01 2.92 -2.29
N ASN A 244 -27.37 4.17 -2.58
CA ASN A 244 -28.60 4.50 -3.31
C ASN A 244 -28.62 3.93 -4.75
N ASN A 245 -27.47 3.54 -5.29
CA ASN A 245 -27.33 2.95 -6.61
C ASN A 245 -27.11 1.42 -6.52
N TYR A 246 -27.23 0.83 -5.34
CA TYR A 246 -26.92 -0.60 -5.05
C TYR A 246 -25.48 -0.95 -5.42
N LYS A 247 -24.55 -0.01 -5.24
CA LYS A 247 -23.13 -0.17 -5.57
C LYS A 247 -22.25 0.09 -4.36
N VAL A 248 -21.09 -0.55 -4.39
CA VAL A 248 -19.96 -0.30 -3.48
C VAL A 248 -18.80 0.28 -4.27
N VAL A 249 -17.89 0.98 -3.59
CA VAL A 249 -16.62 1.42 -4.16
C VAL A 249 -15.49 0.51 -3.70
N GLY A 250 -14.40 0.46 -4.48
CA GLY A 250 -13.25 -0.37 -4.17
C GLY A 250 -12.45 0.16 -2.98
N ARG A 251 -11.92 -0.74 -2.16
CA ARG A 251 -10.98 -0.45 -1.08
C ARG A 251 -9.60 -0.05 -1.64
N LEU A 252 -9.10 -0.83 -2.58
CA LEU A 252 -7.80 -0.58 -3.21
C LEU A 252 -7.84 0.61 -4.18
N ASP A 253 -8.98 0.88 -4.80
CA ASP A 253 -9.18 2.07 -5.63
C ASP A 253 -10.65 2.43 -5.65
N THR A 254 -11.00 3.50 -4.98
CA THR A 254 -12.41 3.95 -4.84
C THR A 254 -13.05 4.39 -6.15
N ARG A 255 -12.30 4.55 -7.24
CA ARG A 255 -12.84 4.83 -8.58
C ARG A 255 -13.53 3.59 -9.18
N PHE A 256 -13.12 2.38 -8.79
CA PHE A 256 -13.79 1.14 -9.18
C PHE A 256 -15.10 0.97 -8.41
N THR A 257 -16.12 0.47 -9.10
CA THR A 257 -17.43 0.22 -8.50
C THR A 257 -17.92 -1.19 -8.82
N GLY A 258 -18.60 -1.82 -7.87
CA GLY A 258 -19.25 -3.12 -8.04
C GLY A 258 -20.69 -3.10 -7.53
N TYR A 259 -21.48 -4.10 -7.90
CA TYR A 259 -22.83 -4.26 -7.32
C TYR A 259 -22.73 -4.85 -5.91
N SER A 260 -23.40 -4.23 -4.96
CA SER A 260 -23.47 -4.78 -3.60
C SER A 260 -24.22 -6.11 -3.59
N MET A 261 -23.63 -7.13 -2.98
CA MET A 261 -24.31 -8.44 -2.78
C MET A 261 -25.32 -8.34 -1.62
N ASP A 262 -24.97 -7.60 -0.57
CA ASP A 262 -25.86 -7.25 0.55
C ASP A 262 -25.94 -5.73 0.73
N PRO A 263 -26.96 -5.06 0.15
CA PRO A 263 -27.12 -3.61 0.28
C PRO A 263 -27.34 -3.10 1.71
N LEU A 264 -27.67 -3.98 2.64
CA LEU A 264 -27.85 -3.67 4.07
C LEU A 264 -26.64 -4.08 4.91
N GLY A 265 -25.63 -4.66 4.28
CA GLY A 265 -24.37 -5.04 4.91
C GLY A 265 -23.61 -3.84 5.46
N LYS A 266 -22.71 -4.09 6.39
CA LYS A 266 -21.87 -3.05 6.98
C LYS A 266 -20.62 -2.75 6.17
N GLN A 267 -20.21 -3.68 5.32
CA GLN A 267 -19.00 -3.62 4.48
C GLN A 267 -19.27 -4.35 3.16
N PRO A 268 -18.50 -4.06 2.11
CA PRO A 268 -18.56 -4.81 0.86
C PRO A 268 -18.16 -6.28 1.05
N ASP A 269 -18.78 -7.18 0.27
CA ASP A 269 -18.43 -8.61 0.25
C ASP A 269 -17.16 -8.89 -0.58
N PHE A 270 -16.76 -7.94 -1.42
CA PHE A 270 -15.58 -8.05 -2.28
C PHE A 270 -15.07 -6.65 -2.67
N ASP A 271 -13.82 -6.58 -3.09
CA ASP A 271 -13.25 -5.36 -3.67
C ASP A 271 -13.51 -5.30 -5.19
N PRO A 272 -14.20 -4.28 -5.71
CA PRO A 272 -14.43 -4.10 -7.13
C PRO A 272 -13.16 -4.05 -7.99
N LEU A 273 -12.06 -3.50 -7.47
CA LEU A 273 -10.78 -3.51 -8.19
C LEU A 273 -10.25 -4.93 -8.33
N GLU A 274 -10.21 -5.70 -7.23
CA GLU A 274 -9.76 -7.09 -7.28
C GLU A 274 -10.58 -7.91 -8.28
N ALA A 275 -11.90 -7.75 -8.26
CA ALA A 275 -12.79 -8.42 -9.21
C ALA A 275 -12.47 -8.04 -10.68
N ALA A 276 -12.03 -6.82 -10.93
CA ALA A 276 -11.68 -6.35 -12.27
C ALA A 276 -10.34 -6.90 -12.78
N ILE A 277 -9.33 -7.09 -11.89
CA ILE A 277 -7.95 -7.32 -12.33
C ILE A 277 -7.40 -8.72 -12.08
N PHE A 278 -7.91 -9.48 -11.11
CA PHE A 278 -7.28 -10.75 -10.71
C PHE A 278 -7.16 -11.74 -11.86
N SER A 279 -8.26 -12.00 -12.58
CA SER A 279 -8.25 -12.93 -13.71
C SER A 279 -7.32 -12.47 -14.83
N VAL A 280 -7.27 -11.16 -15.06
CA VAL A 280 -6.43 -10.55 -16.10
C VAL A 280 -4.96 -10.76 -15.80
N PHE A 281 -4.52 -10.44 -14.59
CA PHE A 281 -3.13 -10.57 -14.17
C PHE A 281 -2.69 -12.03 -14.11
N ILE A 282 -3.47 -12.89 -13.47
CA ILE A 282 -3.12 -14.32 -13.30
C ILE A 282 -3.02 -15.01 -14.65
N ALA A 283 -3.98 -14.81 -15.55
CA ALA A 283 -3.95 -15.42 -16.87
C ALA A 283 -2.82 -14.88 -17.74
N SER A 284 -2.61 -13.55 -17.73
CA SER A 284 -1.55 -12.92 -18.50
C SER A 284 -0.17 -13.34 -18.04
N ALA A 285 0.06 -13.42 -16.73
CA ALA A 285 1.33 -13.89 -16.16
C ALA A 285 1.60 -15.35 -16.50
N ASN A 286 0.63 -16.24 -16.28
CA ASN A 286 0.79 -17.64 -16.63
C ASN A 286 1.12 -17.82 -18.11
N ASN A 287 0.43 -17.09 -19.00
CA ASN A 287 0.73 -17.14 -20.42
C ASN A 287 2.15 -16.59 -20.73
N TYR A 288 2.51 -15.43 -20.20
CA TYR A 288 3.82 -14.81 -20.45
C TYR A 288 4.97 -15.68 -19.92
N ILE A 289 4.89 -16.14 -18.67
CA ILE A 289 5.94 -16.91 -18.04
C ILE A 289 6.14 -18.26 -18.75
N ARG A 290 5.04 -18.96 -19.09
CA ARG A 290 5.10 -20.30 -19.71
C ARG A 290 5.40 -20.24 -21.20
N SER A 291 4.76 -19.33 -21.95
CA SER A 291 4.88 -19.29 -23.40
C SER A 291 6.10 -18.49 -23.88
N THR A 292 6.42 -17.37 -23.22
CA THR A 292 7.51 -16.46 -23.62
C THR A 292 8.80 -16.77 -22.89
N LEU A 293 8.76 -16.84 -21.56
CA LEU A 293 9.95 -17.12 -20.74
C LEU A 293 10.27 -18.61 -20.68
N ARG A 294 9.34 -19.49 -21.04
CA ARG A 294 9.47 -20.95 -21.04
C ARG A 294 9.89 -21.51 -19.69
N PHE A 295 9.33 -20.95 -18.62
CA PHE A 295 9.64 -21.33 -17.24
C PHE A 295 8.42 -21.90 -16.52
N GLY A 296 8.67 -22.81 -15.56
CA GLY A 296 7.64 -23.32 -14.63
C GLY A 296 6.56 -24.18 -15.29
N GLN A 297 6.85 -24.90 -16.39
CA GLN A 297 5.87 -25.71 -17.14
C GLN A 297 5.16 -26.74 -16.26
N ASP A 298 5.88 -27.38 -15.36
CA ASP A 298 5.39 -28.43 -14.48
C ASP A 298 5.14 -27.94 -13.04
N MET A 299 5.15 -26.62 -12.82
CA MET A 299 4.96 -26.02 -11.51
C MET A 299 3.65 -25.21 -11.46
N THR A 300 2.94 -25.26 -10.34
CA THR A 300 1.82 -24.34 -10.09
C THR A 300 2.35 -22.98 -9.67
N TYR A 301 1.83 -21.92 -10.29
CA TYR A 301 2.11 -20.54 -9.88
C TYR A 301 1.11 -20.13 -8.80
N HIS A 302 1.59 -19.67 -7.64
CA HIS A 302 0.78 -19.24 -6.50
C HIS A 302 0.76 -17.71 -6.43
N PRO A 303 -0.27 -17.04 -6.99
CA PRO A 303 -0.35 -15.56 -6.96
C PRO A 303 -0.39 -15.01 -5.53
N PHE A 304 -0.96 -15.79 -4.62
CA PHE A 304 -0.98 -15.55 -3.16
C PHE A 304 -0.37 -16.73 -2.43
N GLY A 305 0.17 -16.50 -1.23
CA GLY A 305 0.68 -17.58 -0.39
C GLY A 305 -0.46 -18.46 0.13
N GLU A 306 -0.37 -19.76 -0.12
CA GLU A 306 -1.32 -20.72 0.44
C GLU A 306 -1.16 -20.80 1.96
N GLY A 307 -2.29 -20.67 2.69
CA GLY A 307 -2.30 -20.75 4.15
C GLY A 307 -1.66 -19.59 4.90
N VAL A 308 -1.20 -18.55 4.21
CA VAL A 308 -0.56 -17.38 4.83
C VAL A 308 -1.55 -16.62 5.70
N GLY A 309 -2.77 -16.33 5.20
CA GLY A 309 -3.70 -15.39 5.83
C GLY A 309 -4.13 -15.73 7.27
N GLY A 310 -4.16 -17.03 7.63
CA GLY A 310 -4.50 -17.47 9.01
C GLY A 310 -3.30 -17.76 9.91
N ASN A 311 -2.07 -17.75 9.35
CA ASN A 311 -0.85 -18.16 10.03
C ASN A 311 0.21 -17.05 10.09
N TRP A 312 -0.11 -15.86 9.60
CA TRP A 312 0.85 -14.74 9.59
C TRP A 312 1.01 -14.15 10.98
N ASP A 313 2.28 -14.01 11.42
CA ASP A 313 2.60 -13.30 12.64
C ASP A 313 2.82 -11.80 12.33
N PHE A 314 1.87 -10.97 12.77
CA PHE A 314 1.94 -9.52 12.61
C PHE A 314 2.82 -8.82 13.64
N ARG A 315 3.33 -9.56 14.63
CA ARG A 315 4.23 -8.98 15.63
C ARG A 315 5.57 -8.64 14.99
N HIS A 316 6.19 -7.61 15.52
CA HIS A 316 7.49 -7.14 15.09
C HIS A 316 8.35 -6.81 16.30
N ARG A 317 9.61 -7.20 16.25
CA ARG A 317 10.61 -6.82 17.23
C ARG A 317 11.25 -5.50 16.83
N THR A 318 10.59 -4.40 17.20
CA THR A 318 11.13 -3.05 17.00
C THR A 318 12.54 -2.95 17.57
N PRO A 319 13.54 -2.43 16.85
CA PRO A 319 14.90 -2.28 17.33
C PRO A 319 14.98 -1.55 18.67
N GLY A 320 15.68 -2.17 19.63
CA GLY A 320 15.84 -1.63 21.00
C GLY A 320 14.70 -1.92 21.97
N MET A 321 13.64 -2.58 21.53
CA MET A 321 12.56 -3.02 22.43
C MET A 321 12.81 -4.46 22.92
N PRO A 322 12.52 -4.78 24.19
CA PRO A 322 12.76 -6.10 24.76
C PRO A 322 11.73 -7.15 24.30
N HIS A 323 10.56 -6.72 23.84
CA HIS A 323 9.44 -7.58 23.47
C HIS A 323 8.90 -7.23 22.09
N GLU A 324 8.35 -8.23 21.43
CA GLU A 324 7.57 -8.04 20.20
C GLU A 324 6.24 -7.33 20.53
N ILE A 325 5.87 -6.37 19.68
CA ILE A 325 4.63 -5.59 19.77
C ILE A 325 3.90 -5.65 18.44
N VAL A 326 2.74 -5.04 18.37
CA VAL A 326 2.04 -4.85 17.10
C VAL A 326 2.99 -4.18 16.10
N GLY A 327 2.99 -4.67 14.86
CA GLY A 327 3.98 -4.29 13.87
C GLY A 327 3.99 -2.80 13.56
N ASN A 328 5.12 -2.17 13.86
CA ASN A 328 5.44 -0.80 13.49
C ASN A 328 6.94 -0.73 13.12
N VAL A 329 7.21 -0.49 11.84
CA VAL A 329 8.56 -0.45 11.28
C VAL A 329 9.08 0.97 10.99
N MET A 330 8.39 1.99 11.48
CA MET A 330 8.89 3.38 11.43
C MET A 330 10.25 3.52 12.13
N PRO A 331 10.49 2.89 13.31
CA PRO A 331 11.79 2.92 13.96
C PRO A 331 12.90 2.25 13.14
N ASP A 332 12.59 1.21 12.36
CA ASP A 332 13.55 0.50 11.51
C ASP A 332 14.03 1.41 10.39
N LEU A 333 13.10 2.00 9.65
CA LEU A 333 13.41 2.95 8.59
C LEU A 333 14.22 4.16 9.13
N ALA A 334 13.79 4.72 10.26
CA ALA A 334 14.45 5.83 10.90
C ALA A 334 15.90 5.50 11.30
N ARG A 335 16.15 4.29 11.83
CA ARG A 335 17.49 3.81 12.17
C ARG A 335 18.34 3.58 10.94
N ALA A 336 17.79 2.98 9.87
CA ALA A 336 18.51 2.81 8.61
C ALA A 336 18.94 4.16 8.03
N MET A 337 18.04 5.16 8.01
CA MET A 337 18.34 6.52 7.56
C MET A 337 19.32 7.25 8.47
N SER A 338 19.28 7.00 9.77
CA SER A 338 20.24 7.58 10.72
C SER A 338 21.64 6.96 10.60
N TYR A 339 21.68 5.63 10.37
CA TYR A 339 22.94 4.91 10.15
C TYR A 339 23.60 5.26 8.82
N ASN A 340 22.79 5.36 7.76
CA ASN A 340 23.19 5.82 6.44
C ASN A 340 22.52 7.18 6.10
N PRO A 341 23.10 8.32 6.48
CA PRO A 341 22.51 9.63 6.22
C PRO A 341 22.41 10.03 4.74
N ARG A 342 22.94 9.19 3.84
CA ARG A 342 22.79 9.34 2.38
C ARG A 342 21.63 8.56 1.82
N LEU A 343 21.08 7.61 2.58
CA LEU A 343 19.90 6.84 2.16
C LEU A 343 18.75 7.78 1.80
N LYS A 344 18.19 7.59 0.63
CA LYS A 344 17.04 8.36 0.14
C LYS A 344 15.78 7.51 0.19
N VAL A 345 14.65 8.14 0.47
CA VAL A 345 13.34 7.49 0.48
C VAL A 345 12.41 8.22 -0.47
N MET A 346 11.65 7.47 -1.25
CA MET A 346 10.62 8.03 -2.12
C MET A 346 9.27 7.39 -1.79
N LEU A 347 8.30 8.22 -1.44
CA LEU A 347 6.92 7.83 -1.20
C LEU A 347 6.06 8.11 -2.43
N ASN A 348 5.37 7.09 -2.93
CA ASN A 348 4.44 7.16 -4.06
C ASN A 348 3.06 6.71 -3.59
N MET A 349 2.02 7.55 -3.72
CA MET A 349 0.68 7.28 -3.20
C MET A 349 -0.42 7.67 -4.18
N GLY A 350 -1.48 6.88 -4.24
CA GLY A 350 -2.70 7.21 -4.96
C GLY A 350 -3.72 7.94 -4.08
N TYR A 351 -4.35 8.99 -4.58
CA TYR A 351 -5.37 9.76 -3.84
C TYR A 351 -6.62 8.94 -3.50
N PHE A 352 -6.93 7.93 -4.33
CA PHE A 352 -8.16 7.14 -4.24
C PHE A 352 -7.97 5.79 -3.55
N ASP A 353 -6.87 5.61 -2.85
CA ASP A 353 -6.53 4.43 -2.04
C ASP A 353 -7.14 4.55 -0.63
N LEU A 354 -7.92 3.55 -0.20
CA LEU A 354 -8.40 3.43 1.17
C LEU A 354 -7.74 2.28 1.93
N ALA A 355 -7.00 1.41 1.24
CA ALA A 355 -6.21 0.38 1.89
C ALA A 355 -5.02 0.97 2.66
N THR A 356 -4.36 1.93 2.02
CA THR A 356 -3.26 2.71 2.59
C THR A 356 -3.45 4.17 2.17
N PRO A 357 -4.26 4.95 2.92
CA PRO A 357 -4.59 6.32 2.57
C PRO A 357 -3.35 7.21 2.39
N TYR A 358 -3.33 8.04 1.36
CA TYR A 358 -2.14 8.82 1.03
C TYR A 358 -1.67 9.72 2.19
N TYR A 359 -2.60 10.22 2.98
CA TYR A 359 -2.27 11.11 4.10
C TYR A 359 -1.68 10.35 5.30
N GLU A 360 -1.99 9.06 5.44
CA GLU A 360 -1.32 8.15 6.38
C GLU A 360 0.17 8.04 6.04
N GLY A 361 0.50 7.83 4.76
CA GLY A 361 1.89 7.77 4.33
C GLY A 361 2.66 9.07 4.61
N ILE A 362 2.04 10.24 4.40
CA ILE A 362 2.64 11.55 4.75
C ILE A 362 2.88 11.62 6.26
N TYR A 363 1.86 11.27 7.05
CA TYR A 363 1.93 11.34 8.51
C TYR A 363 3.05 10.45 9.06
N GLU A 364 3.12 9.20 8.63
CA GLU A 364 4.15 8.25 9.08
C GLU A 364 5.56 8.75 8.74
N MET A 365 5.79 9.24 7.52
CA MET A 365 7.08 9.78 7.12
C MET A 365 7.49 11.01 7.91
N GLN A 366 6.54 11.89 8.25
CA GLN A 366 6.80 13.08 9.06
C GLN A 366 7.06 12.77 10.54
N HIS A 367 6.67 11.57 11.01
CA HIS A 367 6.81 11.13 12.40
C HIS A 367 7.89 10.06 12.60
N LEU A 368 8.76 9.85 11.63
CA LEU A 368 9.91 8.96 11.80
C LEU A 368 10.78 9.45 12.98
N PRO A 369 11.12 8.56 13.94
CA PRO A 369 11.91 8.94 15.12
C PRO A 369 13.40 9.11 14.78
N MET A 370 13.73 10.17 14.03
CA MET A 370 15.09 10.48 13.57
C MET A 370 15.35 11.98 13.62
N ASP A 371 16.61 12.39 13.39
CA ASP A 371 16.97 13.81 13.29
C ASP A 371 16.14 14.48 12.17
N PRO A 372 15.43 15.61 12.45
CA PRO A 372 14.65 16.33 11.47
C PRO A 372 15.44 16.76 10.22
N ALA A 373 16.75 16.93 10.32
CA ALA A 373 17.59 17.24 9.17
C ALA A 373 17.60 16.14 8.09
N LEU A 374 17.25 14.91 8.45
CA LEU A 374 17.14 13.79 7.52
C LEU A 374 15.84 13.80 6.71
N GLN A 375 14.81 14.55 7.12
CA GLN A 375 13.55 14.68 6.37
C GLN A 375 13.76 15.18 4.92
N LYS A 376 14.80 15.94 4.66
CA LYS A 376 15.21 16.35 3.29
C LYS A 376 15.58 15.21 2.35
N ASN A 377 15.78 14.00 2.89
CA ASN A 377 16.09 12.80 2.13
C ASN A 377 14.82 12.04 1.70
N ILE A 378 13.65 12.51 2.11
CA ILE A 378 12.35 11.92 1.76
C ILE A 378 11.70 12.78 0.68
N SER A 379 11.33 12.15 -0.42
CA SER A 379 10.56 12.76 -1.52
C SER A 379 9.18 12.13 -1.63
N TYR A 380 8.21 12.90 -2.14
CA TYR A 380 6.80 12.52 -2.20
C TYR A 380 6.27 12.70 -3.61
N ALA A 381 5.49 11.74 -4.08
CA ALA A 381 4.75 11.82 -5.33
C ALA A 381 3.32 11.27 -5.15
N PHE A 382 2.33 12.00 -5.66
CA PHE A 382 0.92 11.65 -5.51
C PHE A 382 0.24 11.59 -6.85
N TYR A 383 -0.62 10.56 -7.04
CA TYR A 383 -1.19 10.24 -8.34
C TYR A 383 -2.72 10.20 -8.30
N LYS A 384 -3.36 10.56 -9.41
CA LYS A 384 -4.81 10.44 -9.59
C LYS A 384 -5.23 9.00 -9.89
N SER A 385 -4.84 8.10 -9.00
CA SER A 385 -5.07 6.66 -9.05
C SER A 385 -5.30 6.13 -7.63
N GLY A 386 -5.55 4.83 -7.50
CA GLY A 386 -5.65 4.14 -6.20
C GLY A 386 -4.35 3.42 -5.83
N HIS A 387 -4.47 2.31 -5.10
CA HIS A 387 -3.39 1.50 -4.55
C HIS A 387 -2.40 1.01 -5.60
N MET A 388 -2.91 0.44 -6.67
CA MET A 388 -2.12 0.01 -7.83
C MET A 388 -2.04 1.17 -8.83
N VAL A 389 -1.19 2.17 -8.53
CA VAL A 389 -1.04 3.41 -9.30
C VAL A 389 -0.89 3.14 -10.81
N TYR A 390 -0.21 2.08 -11.14
CA TYR A 390 0.12 1.67 -12.51
C TYR A 390 -1.07 1.14 -13.35
N LEU A 391 -2.25 0.93 -12.78
CA LEU A 391 -3.44 0.59 -13.55
C LEU A 391 -3.95 1.76 -14.39
N ASN A 392 -3.71 2.98 -13.95
CA ASN A 392 -3.96 4.19 -14.72
C ASN A 392 -2.70 4.56 -15.52
N VAL A 393 -2.75 4.46 -16.85
CA VAL A 393 -1.58 4.64 -17.73
C VAL A 393 -0.92 6.01 -17.58
N PRO A 394 -1.65 7.14 -17.50
CA PRO A 394 -1.04 8.45 -17.23
C PRO A 394 -0.27 8.47 -15.90
N SER A 395 -0.82 7.88 -14.84
CA SER A 395 -0.16 7.79 -13.54
C SER A 395 1.04 6.83 -13.55
N LEU A 396 0.97 5.72 -14.31
CA LEU A 396 2.13 4.84 -14.52
C LEU A 396 3.29 5.58 -15.17
N LYS A 397 3.01 6.36 -16.23
CA LYS A 397 4.02 7.17 -16.90
C LYS A 397 4.67 8.16 -15.94
N GLU A 398 3.86 8.91 -15.20
CA GLU A 398 4.35 9.89 -14.22
C GLU A 398 5.19 9.22 -13.13
N MET A 399 4.74 8.06 -12.62
CA MET A 399 5.46 7.27 -11.63
C MET A 399 6.81 6.76 -12.17
N HIS A 400 6.82 6.27 -13.43
CA HIS A 400 8.07 5.88 -14.09
C HIS A 400 9.06 7.06 -14.15
N ASP A 401 8.63 8.22 -14.66
CA ASP A 401 9.49 9.38 -14.81
C ASP A 401 10.06 9.84 -13.44
N ASN A 402 9.22 9.83 -12.40
CA ASN A 402 9.62 10.18 -11.04
C ASN A 402 10.62 9.17 -10.44
N VAL A 403 10.38 7.86 -10.60
CA VAL A 403 11.24 6.81 -10.05
C VAL A 403 12.56 6.75 -10.82
N ALA A 404 12.55 6.82 -12.14
CA ALA A 404 13.76 6.86 -12.96
C ALA A 404 14.64 8.06 -12.60
N LYS A 405 14.02 9.24 -12.41
CA LYS A 405 14.72 10.41 -11.93
C LYS A 405 15.31 10.22 -10.52
N PHE A 406 14.54 9.64 -9.60
CA PHE A 406 15.01 9.34 -8.25
C PHE A 406 16.25 8.43 -8.27
N ILE A 407 16.23 7.37 -9.08
CA ILE A 407 17.38 6.48 -9.25
C ILE A 407 18.57 7.26 -9.82
N ALA A 408 18.38 8.07 -10.87
CA ALA A 408 19.44 8.85 -11.50
C ALA A 408 20.08 9.88 -10.55
N ASP A 409 19.31 10.47 -9.66
CA ASP A 409 19.78 11.50 -8.71
C ASP A 409 20.50 10.91 -7.47
N THR A 410 20.41 9.58 -7.26
CA THR A 410 20.82 8.94 -5.99
C THR A 410 21.83 7.79 -6.14
N HIS A 411 22.29 7.51 -7.35
CA HIS A 411 23.32 6.49 -7.62
C HIS A 411 24.77 6.97 -7.43
#